data_86c527a2d595ed2d6cded074f4d37304
#
_entry.id   86c527a2d595ed2d6cded074f4d37304
#
_cell.length_a   1.000
_cell.length_b   1.000
_cell.length_c   1.000
_cell.angle_alpha   90.00
_cell.angle_beta   90.00
_cell.angle_gamma   90.00
#
_symmetry.space_group_name_H-M   'P 1'
#
loop_
_entity.id
_entity.type
_entity.pdbx_description
1 polymer ?
#
loop_
_entity_poly.entity_id
_entity_poly.type
_entity_poly.pdbx_seq_one_letter_code
_entity_poly.pdbx_strand_id
1 'polypeptide(L)'
;MKINKEIVSTIPRDYVFITGTFAIDAPYFKKRIEEGVKVSSLNYKTNVHGQQTDWKFFNKDEKLALFLLQVIDYIDNLNLPLQAFYLHDCWGLIERFGDYTKKHKHGGSIFSGVLYLNNHSQKLYFPEIKEEVTPTPGGFVIFTSFLTHYTQRNITHKEKYAISFNFKENCV
;
A
#
# COMPACT_ATOMS: atom_id res chain seq x y z
N MET A 1 -12.44 -3.05 -10.66
CA MET A 1 -11.06 -2.52 -10.67
C MET A 1 -10.76 -1.92 -12.04
N LYS A 2 -10.05 -0.81 -12.11
CA LYS A 2 -9.54 -0.21 -13.36
C LYS A 2 -8.03 -0.04 -13.22
N ILE A 3 -7.26 -0.61 -14.15
CA ILE A 3 -5.80 -0.46 -14.21
C ILE A 3 -5.49 0.80 -15.03
N ASN A 4 -4.65 1.68 -14.49
CA ASN A 4 -4.22 2.91 -15.16
C ASN A 4 -2.81 2.79 -15.72
N LYS A 5 -1.94 2.02 -15.07
CA LYS A 5 -0.57 1.76 -15.52
C LYS A 5 -0.09 0.40 -15.00
N GLU A 6 0.58 -0.33 -15.83
CA GLU A 6 1.29 -1.56 -15.49
C GLU A 6 2.69 -1.50 -16.10
N ILE A 7 3.69 -1.90 -15.34
CA ILE A 7 5.05 -2.13 -15.83
C ILE A 7 5.51 -3.49 -15.34
N VAL A 8 5.84 -4.35 -16.27
CA VAL A 8 6.51 -5.64 -16.01
C VAL A 8 7.81 -5.61 -16.80
N SER A 9 8.95 -5.52 -16.14
CA SER A 9 10.27 -5.26 -16.76
C SER A 9 11.42 -5.95 -16.04
N THR A 10 12.54 -6.09 -16.75
CA THR A 10 13.76 -6.78 -16.36
C THR A 10 14.94 -5.81 -16.19
N ILE A 11 14.96 -4.90 -15.23
CA ILE A 11 16.11 -3.99 -15.02
C ILE A 11 16.26 -3.63 -13.53
N PRO A 12 17.35 -3.98 -12.88
CA PRO A 12 18.31 -5.09 -12.99
C PRO A 12 17.76 -6.44 -12.52
N ARG A 13 16.47 -6.45 -12.14
CA ARG A 13 15.65 -7.59 -11.74
C ARG A 13 14.26 -7.38 -12.32
N ASP A 14 13.57 -8.46 -12.58
CA ASP A 14 12.15 -8.41 -12.92
C ASP A 14 11.40 -7.71 -11.79
N TYR A 15 10.56 -6.76 -12.13
CA TYR A 15 9.70 -6.09 -11.16
C TYR A 15 8.29 -5.91 -11.71
N VAL A 16 7.35 -5.82 -10.80
CA VAL A 16 5.95 -5.46 -11.06
C VAL A 16 5.70 -4.08 -10.47
N PHE A 17 5.06 -3.22 -11.25
CA PHE A 17 4.55 -1.93 -10.81
C PHE A 17 3.21 -1.68 -11.50
N ILE A 18 2.13 -1.69 -10.73
CA ILE A 18 0.76 -1.59 -11.23
C ILE A 18 0.08 -0.44 -10.50
N THR A 19 -0.56 0.46 -11.24
CA THR A 19 -1.46 1.46 -10.66
C THR A 19 -2.85 1.30 -11.23
N GLY A 20 -3.84 1.57 -10.41
CA GLY A 20 -5.23 1.46 -10.83
C GLY A 20 -6.17 2.22 -9.92
N THR A 21 -7.46 1.97 -10.12
CA THR A 21 -8.52 2.50 -9.27
C THR A 21 -9.52 1.40 -8.92
N PHE A 22 -10.06 1.49 -7.71
CA PHE A 22 -11.10 0.60 -7.21
C PHE A 22 -12.17 1.43 -6.48
N ALA A 23 -13.43 1.12 -6.69
CA ALA A 23 -14.52 1.77 -5.99
C ALA A 23 -14.52 1.35 -4.50
N ILE A 24 -14.39 2.32 -3.59
CA ILE A 24 -14.27 2.09 -2.15
C ILE A 24 -15.27 2.91 -1.34
N ASP A 25 -15.63 2.41 -0.17
CA ASP A 25 -16.30 3.15 0.89
C ASP A 25 -15.25 3.91 1.73
N ALA A 26 -14.71 5.00 1.17
CA ALA A 26 -13.65 5.77 1.84
C ALA A 26 -14.06 6.29 3.24
N PRO A 27 -15.30 6.77 3.49
CA PRO A 27 -15.74 7.14 4.83
C PRO A 27 -15.65 5.99 5.83
N TYR A 28 -16.09 4.79 5.46
CA TYR A 28 -16.00 3.60 6.30
C TYR A 28 -14.55 3.31 6.69
N PHE A 29 -13.64 3.21 5.70
CA PHE A 29 -12.25 2.88 5.97
C PHE A 29 -11.53 3.95 6.80
N LYS A 30 -11.79 5.24 6.56
CA LYS A 30 -11.23 6.31 7.39
C LYS A 30 -11.64 6.16 8.86
N LYS A 31 -12.94 5.96 9.12
CA LYS A 31 -13.44 5.72 10.48
C LYS A 31 -12.76 4.51 11.12
N ARG A 32 -12.64 3.40 10.39
CA ARG A 32 -11.95 2.19 10.88
C ARG A 32 -10.48 2.47 11.22
N ILE A 33 -9.76 3.23 10.38
CA ILE A 33 -8.37 3.62 10.67
C ILE A 33 -8.31 4.48 11.94
N GLU A 34 -9.18 5.47 12.09
CA GLU A 34 -9.22 6.33 13.28
C GLU A 34 -9.52 5.53 14.57
N GLU A 35 -10.36 4.53 14.49
CA GLU A 35 -10.60 3.58 15.59
C GLU A 35 -9.35 2.75 15.90
N GLY A 36 -8.74 2.18 14.87
CA GLY A 36 -7.57 1.31 14.99
C GLY A 36 -6.33 2.03 15.54
N VAL A 37 -6.06 3.26 15.14
CA VAL A 37 -4.90 4.01 15.63
C VAL A 37 -5.00 4.39 17.12
N LYS A 38 -6.23 4.51 17.67
CA LYS A 38 -6.44 4.81 19.09
C LYS A 38 -6.02 3.65 20.01
N VAL A 39 -6.09 2.42 19.49
CA VAL A 39 -5.78 1.20 20.26
C VAL A 39 -4.51 0.51 19.80
N SER A 40 -3.83 1.05 18.79
CA SER A 40 -2.62 0.47 18.22
C SER A 40 -1.47 0.47 19.22
N SER A 41 -0.76 -0.65 19.28
CA SER A 41 0.48 -0.81 20.06
C SER A 41 1.71 -0.26 19.34
N LEU A 42 1.58 0.14 18.06
CA LEU A 42 2.68 0.60 17.20
C LEU A 42 2.97 2.10 17.40
N ASN A 43 3.62 2.42 18.51
CA ASN A 43 4.08 3.79 18.78
C ASN A 43 5.42 4.08 18.09
N TYR A 44 5.42 4.70 16.91
CA TYR A 44 6.58 5.34 16.25
C TYR A 44 7.84 4.49 16.01
N LYS A 45 7.74 3.16 16.00
CA LYS A 45 8.88 2.25 15.80
C LYS A 45 9.01 1.71 14.36
N THR A 46 8.34 2.36 13.41
CA THR A 46 8.28 1.90 12.01
C THR A 46 8.98 2.89 11.06
N ASN A 47 8.95 2.59 9.77
CA ASN A 47 9.42 3.52 8.74
C ASN A 47 8.45 4.70 8.54
N VAL A 48 7.24 4.61 9.07
CA VAL A 48 6.22 5.65 9.00
C VAL A 48 6.34 6.59 10.18
N HIS A 49 6.57 7.87 9.91
CA HIS A 49 6.36 8.96 10.85
C HIS A 49 4.93 9.47 10.64
N GLY A 50 4.01 8.92 11.34
CA GLY A 50 2.57 9.16 11.28
C GLY A 50 1.87 8.16 12.18
N GLN A 51 0.56 8.14 12.15
CA GLN A 51 -0.23 7.18 12.92
C GLN A 51 -0.56 5.96 12.07
N GLN A 52 -0.51 4.78 12.67
CA GLN A 52 -0.89 3.54 12.01
C GLN A 52 -1.62 2.60 12.95
N THR A 53 -2.48 1.77 12.39
CA THR A 53 -3.11 0.65 13.09
C THR A 53 -2.12 -0.49 13.26
N ASP A 54 -2.47 -1.51 14.02
CA ASP A 54 -1.67 -2.74 14.07
C ASP A 54 -1.57 -3.40 12.67
N TRP A 55 -0.46 -4.13 12.43
CA TRP A 55 -0.08 -4.68 11.12
C TRP A 55 -1.12 -5.55 10.41
N LYS A 56 -2.01 -6.21 11.18
CA LYS A 56 -3.03 -7.12 10.64
C LYS A 56 -4.45 -6.61 10.84
N PHE A 57 -4.60 -5.31 11.10
CA PHE A 57 -5.89 -4.71 11.46
C PHE A 57 -6.97 -4.94 10.38
N PHE A 58 -6.60 -4.88 9.11
CA PHE A 58 -7.50 -5.07 7.99
C PHE A 58 -7.46 -6.47 7.36
N ASN A 59 -6.67 -7.42 7.88
CA ASN A 59 -6.54 -8.75 7.27
C ASN A 59 -7.86 -9.51 7.13
N LYS A 60 -8.85 -9.21 7.99
CA LYS A 60 -10.16 -9.87 8.01
C LYS A 60 -11.32 -8.89 7.75
N ASP A 61 -11.03 -7.71 7.18
CA ASP A 61 -12.07 -6.75 6.85
C ASP A 61 -12.81 -7.18 5.58
N GLU A 62 -14.10 -7.52 5.71
CA GLU A 62 -14.92 -8.06 4.62
C GLU A 62 -15.11 -7.07 3.47
N LYS A 63 -15.18 -5.75 3.75
CA LYS A 63 -15.32 -4.73 2.71
C LYS A 63 -14.02 -4.57 1.90
N LEU A 64 -12.86 -4.85 2.49
CA LEU A 64 -11.58 -4.82 1.79
C LEU A 64 -11.30 -6.11 1.01
N ALA A 65 -11.91 -7.22 1.43
CA ALA A 65 -11.64 -8.56 0.86
C ALA A 65 -11.82 -8.60 -0.67
N LEU A 66 -12.88 -7.97 -1.20
CA LEU A 66 -13.12 -7.96 -2.65
C LEU A 66 -12.00 -7.25 -3.42
N PHE A 67 -11.47 -6.14 -2.90
CA PHE A 67 -10.31 -5.47 -3.49
C PHE A 67 -9.08 -6.38 -3.50
N LEU A 68 -8.75 -6.98 -2.34
CA LEU A 68 -7.58 -7.85 -2.19
C LEU A 68 -7.67 -9.10 -3.07
N LEU A 69 -8.85 -9.73 -3.18
CA LEU A 69 -9.07 -10.86 -4.07
C LEU A 69 -8.87 -10.48 -5.55
N GLN A 70 -9.37 -9.31 -5.99
CA GLN A 70 -9.14 -8.85 -7.35
C GLN A 70 -7.66 -8.49 -7.61
N VAL A 71 -6.93 -8.02 -6.61
CA VAL A 71 -5.48 -7.79 -6.70
C VAL A 71 -4.74 -9.12 -6.88
N ILE A 72 -5.08 -10.14 -6.09
CA ILE A 72 -4.48 -11.48 -6.18
C ILE A 72 -4.77 -12.08 -7.55
N ASP A 73 -6.03 -12.13 -7.96
CA ASP A 73 -6.44 -12.67 -9.26
C ASP A 73 -5.72 -11.94 -10.41
N TYR A 74 -5.60 -10.63 -10.35
CA TYR A 74 -4.88 -9.87 -11.37
C TYR A 74 -3.39 -10.24 -11.44
N ILE A 75 -2.72 -10.38 -10.30
CA ILE A 75 -1.30 -10.77 -10.25
C ILE A 75 -1.11 -12.21 -10.76
N ASP A 76 -1.99 -13.14 -10.38
CA ASP A 76 -1.93 -14.53 -10.84
C ASP A 76 -2.07 -14.62 -12.38
N ASN A 77 -2.90 -13.78 -12.98
CA ASN A 77 -3.08 -13.71 -14.45
C ASN A 77 -1.89 -13.07 -15.20
N LEU A 78 -0.91 -12.48 -14.52
CA LEU A 78 0.33 -12.02 -15.16
C LEU A 78 1.28 -13.17 -15.54
N ASN A 79 0.98 -14.40 -15.13
CA ASN A 79 1.79 -15.60 -15.40
C ASN A 79 3.26 -15.44 -15.00
N LEU A 80 3.50 -14.78 -13.89
CA LEU A 80 4.84 -14.63 -13.32
C LEU A 80 5.35 -15.99 -12.79
N PRO A 81 6.66 -16.25 -12.80
CA PRO A 81 7.23 -17.49 -12.26
C PRO A 81 7.25 -17.45 -10.72
N LEU A 82 6.08 -17.41 -10.12
CA LEU A 82 5.89 -17.27 -8.68
C LEU A 82 5.22 -18.52 -8.10
N GLN A 83 5.52 -18.80 -6.84
CA GLN A 83 4.74 -19.73 -6.04
C GLN A 83 3.45 -19.03 -5.56
N ALA A 84 2.51 -19.81 -5.04
CA ALA A 84 1.31 -19.27 -4.42
C ALA A 84 1.68 -18.26 -3.31
N PHE A 85 0.97 -17.14 -3.23
CA PHE A 85 1.22 -16.09 -2.25
C PHE A 85 -0.06 -15.76 -1.48
N TYR A 86 0.07 -15.12 -0.33
CA TYR A 86 -1.04 -14.79 0.56
C TYR A 86 -0.87 -13.40 1.19
N LEU A 87 -1.99 -12.80 1.60
CA LEU A 87 -1.97 -11.58 2.38
C LEU A 87 -1.33 -11.84 3.75
N HIS A 88 -0.21 -11.19 4.02
CA HIS A 88 0.49 -11.30 5.30
C HIS A 88 0.09 -10.20 6.27
N ASP A 89 0.21 -8.95 5.86
CA ASP A 89 -0.11 -7.76 6.64
C ASP A 89 -1.04 -6.83 5.86
N CYS A 90 -1.98 -6.19 6.57
CA CYS A 90 -2.82 -5.13 6.02
C CYS A 90 -3.20 -4.15 7.13
N TRP A 91 -2.77 -2.90 7.00
CA TRP A 91 -2.92 -1.88 8.05
C TRP A 91 -3.29 -0.51 7.49
N GLY A 92 -3.88 0.33 8.33
CA GLY A 92 -4.25 1.69 8.01
C GLY A 92 -3.20 2.71 8.44
N LEU A 93 -3.13 3.83 7.71
CA LEU A 93 -2.21 4.95 7.92
C LEU A 93 -2.95 6.27 7.95
N ILE A 94 -2.51 7.18 8.84
CA ILE A 94 -2.85 8.60 8.82
C ILE A 94 -1.54 9.38 8.85
N GLU A 95 -1.29 10.20 7.83
CA GLU A 95 -0.17 11.13 7.78
C GLU A 95 -0.69 12.58 7.81
N ARG A 96 -0.30 13.31 8.87
CA ARG A 96 -0.65 14.71 9.16
C ARG A 96 0.47 15.65 8.75
N PHE A 97 0.28 16.95 9.02
CA PHE A 97 1.32 17.94 8.78
C PHE A 97 2.66 17.55 9.45
N GLY A 98 3.73 17.55 8.67
CA GLY A 98 5.07 17.13 9.10
C GLY A 98 5.34 15.63 8.97
N ASP A 99 4.32 14.77 8.85
CA ASP A 99 4.46 13.32 8.76
C ASP A 99 5.04 12.90 7.40
N TYR A 100 5.70 11.75 7.38
CA TYR A 100 6.32 11.17 6.20
C TYR A 100 6.64 9.70 6.39
N THR A 101 6.87 9.00 5.31
CA THR A 101 7.39 7.63 5.32
C THR A 101 8.86 7.65 4.88
N LYS A 102 9.76 7.11 5.72
CA LYS A 102 11.19 6.98 5.42
C LYS A 102 11.40 6.13 4.18
N LYS A 103 12.51 6.37 3.49
CA LYS A 103 12.97 5.53 2.38
C LYS A 103 13.27 4.11 2.86
N HIS A 104 12.56 3.11 2.31
CA HIS A 104 12.66 1.72 2.75
C HIS A 104 12.22 0.73 1.66
N LYS A 105 12.41 -0.55 1.95
CA LYS A 105 11.97 -1.74 1.21
C LYS A 105 11.28 -2.70 2.18
N HIS A 106 10.49 -3.62 1.67
CA HIS A 106 9.87 -4.67 2.50
C HIS A 106 10.63 -5.99 2.32
N GLY A 107 11.52 -6.30 3.26
CA GLY A 107 12.19 -7.60 3.30
C GLY A 107 11.23 -8.73 3.67
N GLY A 108 11.31 -9.85 2.96
CA GLY A 108 10.49 -11.04 3.22
C GLY A 108 9.05 -10.97 2.68
N SER A 109 8.70 -9.94 1.93
CA SER A 109 7.46 -9.87 1.14
C SER A 109 7.78 -9.95 -0.34
N ILE A 110 6.85 -10.46 -1.15
CA ILE A 110 7.00 -10.53 -2.60
C ILE A 110 6.38 -9.28 -3.25
N PHE A 111 5.17 -8.92 -2.86
CA PHE A 111 4.51 -7.70 -3.27
C PHE A 111 4.09 -6.86 -2.08
N SER A 112 4.08 -5.55 -2.30
CA SER A 112 3.53 -4.56 -1.40
C SER A 112 2.56 -3.67 -2.16
N GLY A 113 1.63 -3.06 -1.45
CA GLY A 113 0.70 -2.13 -2.09
C GLY A 113 0.14 -1.10 -1.12
N VAL A 114 -0.44 -0.07 -1.72
CA VAL A 114 -1.12 1.01 -1.01
C VAL A 114 -2.43 1.33 -1.73
N LEU A 115 -3.52 1.40 -0.99
CA LEU A 115 -4.83 1.88 -1.42
C LEU A 115 -5.10 3.22 -0.73
N TYR A 116 -5.34 4.27 -1.50
CA TYR A 116 -5.58 5.63 -0.99
C TYR A 116 -7.06 5.91 -0.78
N LEU A 117 -7.37 6.64 0.30
CA LEU A 117 -8.76 6.94 0.67
C LEU A 117 -9.19 8.38 0.40
N ASN A 118 -8.25 9.24 -0.02
CA ASN A 118 -8.53 10.63 -0.35
C ASN A 118 -7.49 11.24 -1.30
N ASN A 119 -7.87 12.35 -1.94
CA ASN A 119 -6.92 13.18 -2.69
C ASN A 119 -5.91 13.82 -1.76
N HIS A 120 -4.63 13.70 -2.10
CA HIS A 120 -3.55 14.34 -1.37
C HIS A 120 -2.36 14.67 -2.29
N SER A 121 -1.62 15.76 -1.98
CA SER A 121 -0.43 16.16 -2.73
C SER A 121 0.85 15.42 -2.33
N GLN A 122 0.88 14.77 -1.16
CA GLN A 122 2.02 13.99 -0.68
C GLN A 122 2.11 12.66 -1.45
N LYS A 123 2.94 12.64 -2.47
CA LYS A 123 3.13 11.49 -3.36
C LYS A 123 3.95 10.37 -2.72
N LEU A 124 3.80 9.17 -3.24
CA LEU A 124 4.69 8.04 -3.01
C LEU A 124 5.69 7.97 -4.16
N TYR A 125 6.97 7.94 -3.84
CA TYR A 125 8.07 7.97 -4.79
C TYR A 125 8.80 6.64 -4.88
N PHE A 126 9.17 6.22 -6.10
CA PHE A 126 9.93 5.02 -6.44
C PHE A 126 11.18 5.42 -7.23
N PRO A 127 12.29 5.78 -6.57
CA PRO A 127 13.44 6.40 -7.23
C PRO A 127 14.15 5.47 -8.23
N GLU A 128 14.13 4.15 -8.01
CA GLU A 128 14.82 3.18 -8.86
C GLU A 128 14.20 3.08 -10.26
N ILE A 129 12.87 3.27 -10.34
CA ILE A 129 12.11 3.18 -11.59
C ILE A 129 11.60 4.55 -12.06
N LYS A 130 11.96 5.63 -11.35
CA LYS A 130 11.56 7.02 -11.63
C LYS A 130 10.05 7.22 -11.71
N GLU A 131 9.30 6.48 -10.90
CA GLU A 131 7.84 6.58 -10.81
C GLU A 131 7.41 7.29 -9.54
N GLU A 132 6.24 7.91 -9.61
CA GLU A 132 5.55 8.51 -8.48
C GLU A 132 4.04 8.26 -8.55
N VAL A 133 3.41 8.14 -7.40
CA VAL A 133 1.95 7.92 -7.30
C VAL A 133 1.33 9.04 -6.49
N THR A 134 0.36 9.73 -7.09
CA THR A 134 -0.44 10.75 -6.42
C THR A 134 -1.67 10.10 -5.79
N PRO A 135 -1.90 10.27 -4.47
CA PRO A 135 -3.08 9.74 -3.80
C PRO A 135 -4.39 10.30 -4.36
N THR A 136 -5.30 9.40 -4.71
CA THR A 136 -6.68 9.71 -5.09
C THR A 136 -7.64 8.71 -4.43
N PRO A 137 -8.90 9.05 -4.15
CA PRO A 137 -9.84 8.09 -3.56
C PRO A 137 -9.97 6.83 -4.42
N GLY A 138 -9.71 5.66 -3.82
CA GLY A 138 -9.69 4.38 -4.53
C GLY A 138 -8.50 4.14 -5.44
N GLY A 139 -7.62 5.13 -5.61
CA GLY A 139 -6.34 4.94 -6.30
C GLY A 139 -5.47 3.95 -5.54
N PHE A 140 -4.81 3.05 -6.25
CA PHE A 140 -3.90 2.08 -5.63
C PHE A 140 -2.61 1.91 -6.44
N VAL A 141 -1.61 1.43 -5.77
CA VAL A 141 -0.36 0.94 -6.37
C VAL A 141 -0.01 -0.42 -5.78
N ILE A 142 0.46 -1.33 -6.62
CA ILE A 142 1.04 -2.62 -6.25
C ILE A 142 2.42 -2.69 -6.87
N PHE A 143 3.39 -3.14 -6.11
CA PHE A 143 4.77 -3.16 -6.57
C PHE A 143 5.55 -4.31 -5.92
N THR A 144 6.58 -4.78 -6.61
CA THR A 144 7.52 -5.74 -6.05
C THR A 144 8.22 -5.16 -4.83
N SER A 145 8.17 -5.86 -3.71
CA SER A 145 8.53 -5.37 -2.38
C SER A 145 9.99 -4.92 -2.22
N PHE A 146 10.88 -5.32 -3.14
CA PHE A 146 12.26 -4.84 -3.15
C PHE A 146 12.43 -3.42 -3.71
N LEU A 147 11.41 -2.84 -4.36
CA LEU A 147 11.48 -1.46 -4.84
C LEU A 147 11.52 -0.50 -3.65
N THR A 148 12.54 0.34 -3.64
CA THR A 148 12.67 1.39 -2.63
C THR A 148 11.57 2.42 -2.84
N HIS A 149 10.88 2.78 -1.74
CA HIS A 149 9.84 3.80 -1.80
C HIS A 149 9.84 4.67 -0.55
N TYR A 150 9.26 5.87 -0.68
CA TYR A 150 9.17 6.84 0.41
C TYR A 150 8.14 7.94 0.09
N THR A 151 7.75 8.71 1.10
CA THR A 151 7.03 9.97 0.91
C THR A 151 7.89 11.13 1.40
N GLN A 152 7.69 12.32 0.82
CA GLN A 152 8.19 13.56 1.41
C GLN A 152 7.33 13.95 2.62
N ARG A 153 7.75 14.96 3.38
CA ARG A 153 6.93 15.49 4.48
C ARG A 153 5.61 16.04 3.94
N ASN A 154 4.53 15.73 4.64
CA ASN A 154 3.25 16.39 4.40
C ASN A 154 3.35 17.86 4.83
N ILE A 155 3.33 18.78 3.87
CA ILE A 155 3.41 20.23 4.09
C ILE A 155 2.03 20.88 4.11
N THR A 156 0.97 20.09 4.12
CA THR A 156 -0.43 20.58 4.15
C THR A 156 -1.10 20.21 5.46
N HIS A 157 -2.10 20.98 5.87
CA HIS A 157 -2.93 20.63 7.03
C HIS A 157 -3.98 19.57 6.72
N LYS A 158 -4.03 19.07 5.48
CA LYS A 158 -4.91 17.97 5.10
C LYS A 158 -4.29 16.63 5.51
N GLU A 159 -5.10 15.78 6.13
CA GLU A 159 -4.69 14.43 6.48
C GLU A 159 -4.71 13.52 5.25
N LYS A 160 -3.71 12.68 5.10
CA LYS A 160 -3.67 11.60 4.11
C LYS A 160 -4.04 10.29 4.79
N TYR A 161 -5.02 9.59 4.23
CA TYR A 161 -5.44 8.26 4.67
C TYR A 161 -5.10 7.22 3.61
N ALA A 162 -4.53 6.12 4.04
CA ALA A 162 -4.20 5.01 3.18
C ALA A 162 -4.32 3.66 3.90
N ILE A 163 -4.49 2.60 3.14
CA ILE A 163 -4.37 1.21 3.59
C ILE A 163 -3.18 0.60 2.87
N SER A 164 -2.20 0.14 3.63
CA SER A 164 -1.02 -0.56 3.11
C SER A 164 -1.16 -2.06 3.35
N PHE A 165 -0.60 -2.86 2.46
CA PHE A 165 -0.65 -4.31 2.55
C PHE A 165 0.60 -4.97 1.96
N ASN A 166 0.92 -6.16 2.45
CA ASN A 166 2.02 -6.98 1.99
C ASN A 166 1.55 -8.41 1.71
N PHE A 167 2.04 -8.96 0.60
CA PHE A 167 1.90 -10.37 0.27
C PHE A 167 3.22 -11.11 0.48
N LYS A 168 3.13 -12.33 1.01
CA LYS A 168 4.26 -13.26 1.12
C LYS A 168 4.02 -14.50 0.28
N GLU A 169 5.11 -15.06 -0.20
CA GLU A 169 5.11 -16.36 -0.88
C GLU A 169 4.92 -17.48 0.14
N ASN A 170 4.17 -18.51 -0.24
CA ASN A 170 4.09 -19.74 0.54
C ASN A 170 5.42 -20.47 0.40
N CYS A 171 6.26 -20.45 1.42
CA CYS A 171 7.40 -21.35 1.51
C CYS A 171 6.86 -22.77 1.78
N VAL A 172 6.93 -23.65 0.78
CA VAL A 172 6.67 -25.08 0.94
C VAL A 172 7.90 -25.73 1.55
#